data_da1300d5496491c3795ff8bdfc48bc0f
#
_entry.id   da1300d5496491c3795ff8bdfc48bc0f
#
_cell.length_a   1.000
_cell.length_b   1.000
_cell.length_c   1.000
_cell.angle_alpha   90.00
_cell.angle_beta   90.00
_cell.angle_gamma   90.00
#
_symmetry.space_group_name_H-M   'P 1'
#
loop_
_entity.id
_entity.type
_entity.pdbx_description
1 polymer ?
#
loop_
_entity_poly.entity_id
_entity_poly.type
_entity_poly.pdbx_seq_one_letter_code
_entity_poly.pdbx_strand_id
1 'polypeptide(L)'
;MFHEVFAIGVAGINKLSPISITFPIPIVPKKYCSHIGNNPYLCLVRVIAKRTLRTFWSKHKDCEQQLKAWFKEAQEARWKKVKDIKRDYPSASVLQGNRIVFNIKGNQYRLVVRINYDYGVVWIRFIGTHSEYDRINATKI
;
A
#
# COMPACT_ATOMS: atom_id res chain seq x y z
N MET A 1 -10.42 -36.68 24.39
CA MET A 1 -10.53 -35.97 24.61
C MET A 1 -10.25 -35.38 24.94
N PHE A 2 -10.58 -35.05 24.02
CA PHE A 2 -10.61 -34.41 23.86
C PHE A 2 -10.46 -34.03 23.68
N HIS A 3 -10.66 -34.29 23.49
CA HIS A 3 -10.85 -33.84 23.25
C HIS A 3 -10.78 -33.34 22.88
N GLU A 4 -11.07 -33.25 22.44
CA GLU A 4 -11.20 -32.73 21.94
C GLU A 4 -11.09 -32.04 21.75
N VAL A 5 -11.21 -33.02 21.84
CA VAL A 5 -11.27 -32.31 21.62
C VAL A 5 -11.15 -31.86 21.44
N PHE A 6 -11.51 -31.94 21.06
CA PHE A 6 -11.53 -31.41 20.76
C PHE A 6 -11.51 -31.03 20.31
N ALA A 7 -11.60 -31.51 20.02
CA ALA A 7 -11.74 -30.96 19.71
C ALA A 7 -11.75 -30.68 19.43
N ILE A 8 -12.20 -31.20 19.36
CA ILE A 8 -12.40 -30.74 19.09
C ILE A 8 -12.36 -30.41 18.80
N GLY A 9 -12.64 -31.16 18.46
CA GLY A 9 -12.61 -30.54 18.23
C GLY A 9 -12.60 -30.44 17.69
N VAL A 10 -12.71 -30.69 17.51
CA VAL A 10 -12.92 -30.28 17.23
C VAL A 10 -13.09 -30.08 16.82
N ALA A 11 -13.14 -30.39 16.17
CA ALA A 11 -13.40 -29.87 16.01
C ALA A 11 -13.44 -29.47 15.69
N GLY A 12 -13.58 -30.09 15.33
CA GLY A 12 -13.62 -29.42 15.27
C GLY A 12 -13.48 -28.97 14.77
N ILE A 13 -13.52 -29.37 14.40
CA ILE A 13 -13.44 -28.69 14.23
C ILE A 13 -13.27 -28.24 13.74
N ASN A 14 -13.29 -28.82 13.29
CA ASN A 14 -13.09 -28.18 13.06
C ASN A 14 -12.87 -27.71 12.48
N LYS A 15 -13.15 -27.91 12.17
CA LYS A 15 -12.95 -27.35 11.68
C LYS A 15 -12.85 -26.49 11.29
N LEU A 16 -12.69 -26.60 10.96
CA LEU A 16 -12.49 -25.66 10.54
C LEU A 16 -12.35 -24.91 10.05
N SER A 17 -12.53 -24.93 9.76
CA SER A 17 -12.22 -24.10 9.21
C SER A 17 -12.11 -23.37 9.20
N PRO A 18 -12.14 -23.36 8.93
CA PRO A 18 -11.63 -22.49 8.77
C PRO A 18 -11.49 -21.60 9.00
N ILE A 19 -11.22 -21.77 9.12
CA ILE A 19 -10.86 -20.95 9.29
C ILE A 19 -10.85 -20.09 9.09
N SER A 20 -11.33 -20.39 8.94
CA SER A 20 -11.38 -19.38 8.64
C SER A 20 -10.76 -18.57 8.98
N ILE A 21 -10.11 -18.91 8.68
CA ILE A 21 -9.26 -18.12 8.90
C ILE A 21 -9.43 -16.84 8.68
N THR A 22 -9.82 -16.60 9.25
CA THR A 22 -10.08 -15.30 9.30
C THR A 22 -8.90 -14.58 9.57
N PHE A 23 -8.38 -14.18 8.58
CA PHE A 23 -7.52 -13.11 8.69
C PHE A 23 -8.19 -12.04 9.41
N PRO A 24 -7.66 -11.64 10.48
CA PRO A 24 -8.18 -10.49 11.11
C PRO A 24 -8.10 -9.39 10.10
N ILE A 25 -9.22 -9.11 9.62
CA ILE A 25 -9.43 -7.86 8.94
C ILE A 25 -8.96 -6.82 9.90
N PRO A 26 -7.98 -6.04 9.52
CA PRO A 26 -7.52 -5.00 10.40
C PRO A 26 -8.70 -4.11 10.73
N ILE A 27 -8.98 -4.03 11.98
CA ILE A 27 -10.06 -3.20 12.47
C ILE A 27 -9.65 -1.77 12.22
N VAL A 28 -10.19 -1.22 11.16
CA VAL A 28 -9.98 0.20 10.87
C VAL A 28 -10.90 0.97 11.78
N PRO A 29 -10.37 1.84 12.63
CA PRO A 29 -11.20 2.64 13.53
C PRO A 29 -12.26 3.40 12.73
N LYS A 30 -13.48 3.32 13.19
CA LYS A 30 -14.62 3.95 12.51
C LYS A 30 -14.41 5.43 12.21
N LYS A 31 -13.64 6.11 13.01
CA LYS A 31 -13.38 7.53 12.79
C LYS A 31 -12.73 7.85 11.45
N TYR A 32 -12.15 6.86 10.83
CA TYR A 32 -11.52 7.06 9.54
C TYR A 32 -12.46 6.72 8.36
N CYS A 33 -13.61 6.17 8.67
CA CYS A 33 -14.55 5.72 7.65
C CYS A 33 -15.78 6.62 7.55
N SER A 34 -15.85 7.67 8.37
CA SER A 34 -17.08 8.41 8.57
C SER A 34 -17.64 9.11 7.34
N HIS A 35 -16.79 9.35 6.35
CA HIS A 35 -17.26 10.03 5.15
C HIS A 35 -17.30 9.16 3.90
N ILE A 36 -17.16 7.84 4.09
CA ILE A 36 -17.27 6.89 2.97
C ILE A 36 -18.40 5.90 3.24
N GLY A 37 -19.37 6.33 4.01
CA GLY A 37 -20.48 5.45 4.38
C GLY A 37 -20.05 4.38 5.37
N ASN A 38 -20.83 3.32 5.42
CA ASN A 38 -20.66 2.29 6.44
C ASN A 38 -19.78 1.12 6.02
N ASN A 39 -19.08 1.23 4.89
CA ASN A 39 -18.24 0.13 4.43
C ASN A 39 -16.82 0.29 4.96
N PRO A 40 -16.38 -0.52 5.94
CA PRO A 40 -15.05 -0.39 6.53
C PRO A 40 -13.93 -0.70 5.55
N TYR A 41 -14.24 -1.42 4.50
CA TYR A 41 -13.22 -1.80 3.50
C TYR A 41 -12.81 -0.64 2.61
N LEU A 42 -13.62 0.42 2.56
CA LEU A 42 -13.31 1.58 1.74
C LEU A 42 -12.35 2.55 2.40
N CYS A 43 -11.94 2.26 3.63
CA CYS A 43 -11.02 3.15 4.36
C CYS A 43 -9.55 2.89 4.05
N LEU A 44 -9.26 1.81 3.35
CA LEU A 44 -7.88 1.47 3.00
C LEU A 44 -7.52 2.07 1.65
N VAL A 45 -6.33 2.60 1.56
CA VAL A 45 -5.82 3.10 0.28
C VAL A 45 -5.59 1.92 -0.66
N ARG A 46 -6.15 2.03 -1.85
CA ARG A 46 -5.96 0.99 -2.87
C ARG A 46 -4.74 1.35 -3.71
N VAL A 47 -3.69 0.57 -3.56
CA VAL A 47 -2.51 0.75 -4.38
C VAL A 47 -2.62 -0.14 -5.61
N ILE A 48 -2.66 0.49 -6.77
CA ILE A 48 -2.84 -0.18 -8.06
C ILE A 48 -1.51 -0.30 -8.76
N ALA A 49 -1.34 -1.42 -9.48
CA ALA A 49 -0.13 -1.79 -10.22
C ALA A 49 0.99 -2.30 -9.32
N LYS A 50 0.64 -3.03 -8.26
CA LYS A 50 1.62 -3.71 -7.41
C LYS A 50 2.57 -4.57 -8.23
N ARG A 51 2.07 -5.11 -9.37
CA ARG A 51 2.89 -5.95 -10.24
C ARG A 51 4.13 -5.20 -10.73
N THR A 52 3.98 -3.92 -11.03
CA THR A 52 5.11 -3.10 -11.47
C THR A 52 6.22 -3.07 -10.42
N LEU A 53 5.85 -2.91 -9.14
CA LEU A 53 6.83 -2.95 -8.06
C LEU A 53 7.50 -4.31 -7.97
N ARG A 54 6.70 -5.38 -8.06
CA ARG A 54 7.25 -6.74 -7.96
C ARG A 54 8.24 -7.03 -9.07
N THR A 55 7.90 -6.66 -10.29
CA THR A 55 8.78 -6.84 -11.42
C THR A 55 10.08 -6.06 -11.23
N PHE A 56 9.97 -4.87 -10.66
CA PHE A 56 11.15 -4.04 -10.44
C PHE A 56 12.05 -4.62 -9.36
N TRP A 57 11.50 -4.95 -8.18
CA TRP A 57 12.36 -5.44 -7.10
C TRP A 57 12.90 -6.87 -7.35
N SER A 58 12.29 -7.62 -8.28
CA SER A 58 12.88 -8.91 -8.65
C SER A 58 14.21 -8.72 -9.39
N LYS A 59 14.37 -7.58 -10.08
CA LYS A 59 15.61 -7.23 -10.78
C LYS A 59 16.55 -6.43 -9.88
N HIS A 60 16.01 -5.65 -8.95
CA HIS A 60 16.78 -4.78 -8.07
C HIS A 60 16.55 -5.18 -6.62
N LYS A 61 17.20 -6.26 -6.22
CA LYS A 61 17.02 -6.84 -4.88
C LYS A 61 17.37 -5.87 -3.77
N ASP A 62 18.26 -4.96 -4.04
CA ASP A 62 18.76 -4.00 -3.07
C ASP A 62 17.69 -3.01 -2.60
N CYS A 63 16.61 -2.80 -3.38
CA CYS A 63 15.52 -1.92 -2.97
C CYS A 63 14.25 -2.67 -2.56
N GLU A 64 14.28 -4.00 -2.58
CA GLU A 64 13.10 -4.81 -2.34
C GLU A 64 12.44 -4.51 -1.00
N GLN A 65 13.24 -4.47 0.06
CA GLN A 65 12.71 -4.26 1.40
C GLN A 65 12.06 -2.88 1.52
N GLN A 66 12.70 -1.86 0.96
CA GLN A 66 12.14 -0.51 1.04
C GLN A 66 10.87 -0.37 0.22
N LEU A 67 10.80 -1.00 -0.94
CA LEU A 67 9.57 -0.96 -1.75
C LEU A 67 8.43 -1.72 -1.07
N LYS A 68 8.74 -2.83 -0.41
CA LYS A 68 7.74 -3.57 0.35
C LYS A 68 7.23 -2.74 1.53
N ALA A 69 8.14 -2.07 2.24
CA ALA A 69 7.78 -1.21 3.35
C ALA A 69 6.92 -0.06 2.87
N TRP A 70 7.34 0.62 1.80
CA TRP A 70 6.57 1.71 1.23
C TRP A 70 5.16 1.24 0.82
N PHE A 71 5.08 0.07 0.18
CA PHE A 71 3.79 -0.46 -0.26
C PHE A 71 2.85 -0.69 0.91
N LYS A 72 3.37 -1.26 2.00
CA LYS A 72 2.57 -1.51 3.19
C LYS A 72 2.12 -0.19 3.83
N GLU A 73 3.06 0.74 3.97
CA GLU A 73 2.75 2.04 4.55
C GLU A 73 1.71 2.78 3.73
N ALA A 74 1.85 2.74 2.41
CA ALA A 74 0.90 3.40 1.52
C ALA A 74 -0.51 2.80 1.64
N GLN A 75 -0.61 1.48 1.84
CA GLN A 75 -1.91 0.85 2.02
C GLN A 75 -2.58 1.25 3.33
N GLU A 76 -1.78 1.48 4.37
CA GLU A 76 -2.30 1.85 5.68
C GLU A 76 -2.43 3.36 5.84
N ALA A 77 -1.90 4.11 4.90
CA ALA A 77 -1.88 5.56 4.98
C ALA A 77 -3.29 6.15 4.87
N ARG A 78 -3.41 7.37 5.35
CA ARG A 78 -4.67 8.10 5.32
C ARG A 78 -4.45 9.47 4.68
N TRP A 79 -3.87 9.41 3.51
CA TRP A 79 -3.51 10.63 2.79
C TRP A 79 -4.76 11.26 2.18
N LYS A 80 -5.14 12.40 2.72
CA LYS A 80 -6.26 13.16 2.20
C LYS A 80 -5.82 14.41 1.46
N LYS A 81 -4.57 14.75 1.62
CA LYS A 81 -3.99 15.91 0.95
C LYS A 81 -2.48 15.80 0.93
N VAL A 82 -1.86 16.64 0.14
CA VAL A 82 -0.42 16.64 -0.05
C VAL A 82 0.35 16.78 1.27
N LYS A 83 -0.18 17.55 2.21
CA LYS A 83 0.49 17.76 3.49
C LYS A 83 0.68 16.47 4.27
N ASP A 84 -0.28 15.55 4.17
CA ASP A 84 -0.18 14.29 4.88
C ASP A 84 0.99 13.47 4.35
N ILE A 85 1.19 13.49 3.04
CA ILE A 85 2.31 12.79 2.42
C ILE A 85 3.63 13.43 2.80
N LYS A 86 3.69 14.76 2.79
CA LYS A 86 4.92 15.48 3.14
C LYS A 86 5.28 15.29 4.61
N ARG A 87 4.30 15.07 5.47
CA ARG A 87 4.55 14.76 6.88
C ARG A 87 5.24 13.39 7.00
N ASP A 88 4.72 12.39 6.26
CA ASP A 88 5.24 11.02 6.33
C ASP A 88 6.51 10.87 5.51
N TYR A 89 6.61 11.59 4.40
CA TYR A 89 7.75 11.53 3.48
C TYR A 89 8.20 12.95 3.12
N PRO A 90 8.96 13.60 4.00
CA PRO A 90 9.40 14.99 3.76
C PRO A 90 10.19 15.16 2.46
N SER A 91 10.92 14.12 2.05
CA SER A 91 11.75 14.19 0.84
C SER A 91 10.97 13.92 -0.45
N ALA A 92 9.68 13.59 -0.36
CA ALA A 92 8.88 13.33 -1.56
C ALA A 92 8.66 14.63 -2.33
N SER A 93 8.70 14.55 -3.65
CA SER A 93 8.45 15.70 -4.53
C SER A 93 7.02 15.68 -5.02
N VAL A 94 6.41 16.85 -5.08
CA VAL A 94 5.03 17.00 -5.52
C VAL A 94 5.02 17.57 -6.92
N LEU A 95 4.33 16.89 -7.82
CA LEU A 95 4.20 17.33 -9.21
C LEU A 95 2.74 17.65 -9.51
N GLN A 96 2.53 18.29 -10.65
CA GLN A 96 1.18 18.61 -11.10
C GLN A 96 0.36 17.35 -11.31
N GLY A 97 -0.97 17.48 -11.19
CA GLY A 97 -1.89 16.37 -11.45
C GLY A 97 -1.90 15.34 -10.35
N ASN A 98 -1.66 15.77 -9.10
CA ASN A 98 -1.67 14.88 -7.93
C ASN A 98 -0.64 13.75 -8.06
N ARG A 99 0.50 14.05 -8.64
CA ARG A 99 1.59 13.11 -8.77
C ARG A 99 2.62 13.37 -7.69
N ILE A 100 3.12 12.29 -7.11
CA ILE A 100 4.12 12.35 -6.04
C ILE A 100 5.28 11.46 -6.46
N VAL A 101 6.50 11.94 -6.21
CA VAL A 101 7.72 11.19 -6.47
C VAL A 101 8.35 10.85 -5.13
N PHE A 102 8.48 9.57 -4.85
CA PHE A 102 9.14 9.09 -3.65
C PHE A 102 10.57 8.68 -3.99
N ASN A 103 11.48 9.05 -3.12
CA ASN A 103 12.87 8.63 -3.22
C ASN A 103 13.02 7.29 -2.52
N ILE A 104 13.52 6.31 -3.23
CA ILE A 104 13.71 4.96 -2.71
C ILE A 104 15.21 4.71 -2.63
N LYS A 105 15.63 4.09 -1.54
CA LYS A 105 17.03 3.77 -1.28
C LYS A 105 17.91 5.02 -1.42
N GLY A 106 17.62 6.01 -0.54
CA GLY A 106 18.39 7.25 -0.46
C GLY A 106 18.26 8.06 -1.71
N ASN A 107 18.10 7.85 -2.78
CA ASN A 107 17.96 8.65 -3.99
C ASN A 107 18.31 7.87 -5.26
N GLN A 108 18.58 6.55 -5.09
CA GLN A 108 18.98 5.74 -6.22
C GLN A 108 17.80 5.47 -7.14
N TYR A 109 16.61 5.31 -6.57
CA TYR A 109 15.43 4.97 -7.35
C TYR A 109 14.33 5.99 -7.11
N ARG A 110 13.51 6.19 -8.14
CA ARG A 110 12.38 7.11 -8.12
C ARG A 110 11.10 6.34 -8.36
N LEU A 111 10.17 6.51 -7.45
CA LEU A 111 8.83 5.92 -7.58
C LEU A 111 7.83 7.04 -7.81
N VAL A 112 7.17 7.05 -8.96
CA VAL A 112 6.17 8.05 -9.31
C VAL A 112 4.80 7.42 -9.17
N VAL A 113 3.94 8.07 -8.39
CA VAL A 113 2.56 7.64 -8.23
C VAL A 113 1.63 8.80 -8.52
N ARG A 114 0.41 8.48 -8.89
CA ARG A 114 -0.67 9.46 -8.99
C ARG A 114 -1.70 9.10 -7.93
N ILE A 115 -2.18 10.10 -7.22
CA ILE A 115 -3.07 9.86 -6.08
C ILE A 115 -4.42 10.53 -6.33
N ASN A 116 -5.47 9.79 -6.05
CA ASN A 116 -6.80 10.36 -5.98
C ASN A 116 -7.18 10.37 -4.50
N TYR A 117 -7.17 11.56 -3.92
CA TYR A 117 -7.41 11.73 -2.50
C TYR A 117 -8.86 11.46 -2.11
N ASP A 118 -9.79 11.70 -3.03
CA ASP A 118 -11.21 11.52 -2.74
C ASP A 118 -11.58 10.06 -2.60
N TYR A 119 -10.98 9.22 -3.43
CA TYR A 119 -11.29 7.78 -3.43
C TYR A 119 -10.22 6.95 -2.74
N GLY A 120 -9.15 7.58 -2.25
CA GLY A 120 -8.07 6.84 -1.59
C GLY A 120 -7.39 5.86 -2.52
N VAL A 121 -7.11 6.26 -3.76
CA VAL A 121 -6.48 5.37 -4.74
C VAL A 121 -5.13 5.93 -5.13
N VAL A 122 -4.12 5.05 -5.11
CA VAL A 122 -2.77 5.37 -5.51
C VAL A 122 -2.41 4.51 -6.70
N TRP A 123 -2.14 5.14 -7.83
CA TRP A 123 -1.68 4.45 -9.04
C TRP A 123 -0.17 4.59 -9.15
N ILE A 124 0.51 3.46 -9.24
CA ILE A 124 1.95 3.45 -9.53
C ILE A 124 2.10 3.71 -11.02
N ARG A 125 2.77 4.80 -11.37
CA ARG A 125 2.96 5.20 -12.76
C ARG A 125 4.32 4.81 -13.29
N PHE A 126 5.34 4.86 -12.43
CA PHE A 126 6.70 4.58 -12.85
C PHE A 126 7.56 4.22 -11.66
N ILE A 127 8.49 3.30 -11.85
CA ILE A 127 9.57 3.02 -10.93
C ILE A 127 10.83 2.76 -11.75
N GLY A 128 11.91 3.41 -11.40
CA GLY A 128 13.16 3.25 -12.12
C GLY A 128 14.30 3.92 -11.39
N THR A 129 15.49 3.86 -12.00
CA THR A 129 16.66 4.53 -11.48
C THR A 129 16.51 6.04 -11.64
N HIS A 130 17.38 6.78 -10.95
CA HIS A 130 17.40 8.24 -11.09
C HIS A 130 17.59 8.65 -12.55
N SER A 131 18.53 7.99 -13.26
CA SER A 131 18.79 8.29 -14.66
C SER A 131 17.59 8.02 -15.56
N GLU A 132 16.85 6.96 -15.27
CA GLU A 132 15.65 6.65 -16.04
C GLU A 132 14.56 7.68 -15.79
N TYR A 133 14.45 8.13 -14.54
CA TYR A 133 13.48 9.15 -14.20
C TYR A 133 13.77 10.47 -14.93
N ASP A 134 15.05 10.80 -15.11
CA ASP A 134 15.43 12.05 -15.76
C ASP A 134 15.09 12.06 -17.26
N ARG A 135 14.85 10.87 -17.84
CA ARG A 135 14.51 10.76 -19.26
C ARG A 135 13.04 10.81 -19.55
N ILE A 136 12.19 10.76 -18.53
CA ILE A 136 10.75 10.74 -18.72
C ILE A 136 10.14 12.06 -18.27
N ASN A 137 8.94 12.31 -18.77
CA ASN A 137 8.18 13.47 -18.30
C ASN A 137 7.22 13.00 -17.22
N ALA A 138 7.67 13.08 -15.98
CA ALA A 138 6.93 12.55 -14.84
C ALA A 138 5.58 13.24 -14.63
N THR A 139 5.34 14.39 -15.24
CA THR A 139 4.05 15.06 -15.12
C THR A 139 3.01 14.51 -16.11
N LYS A 140 3.48 13.77 -17.11
CA LYS A 140 2.57 13.27 -18.16
C LYS A 140 2.28 11.79 -18.07
N ILE A 141 3.13 11.02 -17.39
CA ILE A 141 2.96 9.57 -17.28
C ILE A 141 1.88 9.20 -16.27
#